data_13c5becfb81bd7ad3620229bfa5559e4
#
_entry.id   13c5becfb81bd7ad3620229bfa5559e4
#
_cell.length_a   1.000
_cell.length_b   1.000
_cell.length_c   1.000
_cell.angle_alpha   90.00
_cell.angle_beta   90.00
_cell.angle_gamma   90.00
#
_symmetry.space_group_name_H-M   'P 1'
#
loop_
_entity.id
_entity.type
_entity.pdbx_description
1 polymer ?
#
loop_
_entity_poly.entity_id
_entity_poly.type
_entity_poly.pdbx_seq_one_letter_code
_entity_poly.pdbx_strand_id
1 'polypeptide(L)'
;GAANRDPEIFDDPDKFNIMRTNADQHLAFGIGRHTCLGKPVALMQLREFFSQFLSRFPDYQLTGDWKVAPNNFVHAIQEIPIRLKK
;
A
#
# COMPACT_ATOMS: atom_id res chain seq x y z
N GLY A 1 7.70 -4.33 7.42
CA GLY A 1 7.46 -2.88 7.39
C GLY A 1 8.72 -2.03 7.42
N ALA A 2 9.73 -2.38 8.25
CA ALA A 2 10.91 -1.53 8.43
C ALA A 2 11.71 -1.32 7.15
N ALA A 3 11.86 -2.35 6.32
CA ALA A 3 12.63 -2.24 5.07
C ALA A 3 12.01 -1.23 4.09
N ASN A 4 10.70 -1.14 4.04
CA ASN A 4 9.99 -0.19 3.17
C ASN A 4 10.00 1.24 3.74
N ARG A 5 10.54 1.43 4.94
CA ARG A 5 10.70 2.75 5.58
C ARG A 5 12.16 3.05 5.90
N ASP A 6 13.09 2.42 5.18
CA ASP A 6 14.52 2.63 5.37
C ASP A 6 14.93 3.99 4.77
N PRO A 7 15.42 4.95 5.59
CA PRO A 7 15.81 6.26 5.09
C PRO A 7 17.02 6.25 4.18
N GLU A 8 17.82 5.17 4.20
CA GLU A 8 18.94 5.01 3.27
C GLU A 8 18.46 4.70 1.84
N ILE A 9 17.25 4.15 1.71
CA ILE A 9 16.69 3.78 0.41
C ILE A 9 15.62 4.79 -0.02
N PHE A 10 14.74 5.20 0.92
CA PHE A 10 13.62 6.08 0.61
C PHE A 10 13.75 7.40 1.36
N ASP A 11 13.89 8.51 0.65
CA ASP A 11 13.88 9.83 1.25
C ASP A 11 12.52 10.10 1.92
N ASP A 12 12.56 10.61 3.16
CA ASP A 12 11.36 10.89 3.93
C ASP A 12 10.39 9.68 3.94
N PRO A 13 10.83 8.54 4.53
CA PRO A 13 10.18 7.25 4.32
C PRO A 13 8.77 7.16 4.89
N ASP A 14 8.42 8.01 5.86
CA ASP A 14 7.09 8.01 6.47
C ASP A 14 6.08 8.83 5.68
N LYS A 15 6.55 9.52 4.63
CA LYS A 15 5.69 10.31 3.75
C LYS A 15 5.16 9.45 2.60
N PHE A 16 3.86 9.44 2.42
CA PHE A 16 3.23 8.81 1.25
C PHE A 16 3.47 9.69 0.01
N ASN A 17 4.24 9.16 -0.94
CA ASN A 17 4.60 9.89 -2.16
C ASN A 17 4.55 8.94 -3.37
N ILE A 18 3.53 9.11 -4.20
CA ILE A 18 3.34 8.28 -5.39
C ILE A 18 4.30 8.63 -6.53
N MET A 19 5.04 9.74 -6.40
CA MET A 19 5.97 10.23 -7.43
C MET A 19 7.41 9.79 -7.19
N ARG A 20 7.66 8.89 -6.25
CA ARG A 20 9.00 8.38 -5.99
C ARG A 20 9.57 7.67 -7.22
N THR A 21 10.79 8.05 -7.62
CA THR A 21 11.47 7.41 -8.76
C THR A 21 11.93 5.99 -8.45
N ASN A 22 12.12 5.66 -7.17
CA ASN A 22 12.56 4.35 -6.70
C ASN A 22 11.44 3.58 -5.97
N ALA A 23 10.18 3.88 -6.25
CA ALA A 23 9.05 3.22 -5.60
C ALA A 23 9.05 1.69 -5.77
N ASP A 24 9.60 1.20 -6.88
CA ASP A 24 9.69 -0.22 -7.19
C ASP A 24 10.69 -0.99 -6.32
N GLN A 25 11.53 -0.28 -5.55
CA GLN A 25 12.50 -0.93 -4.64
C GLN A 25 11.87 -1.43 -3.34
N HIS A 26 10.56 -1.29 -3.18
CA HIS A 26 9.86 -1.84 -2.01
C HIS A 26 9.95 -3.37 -1.97
N LEU A 27 9.85 -3.92 -0.77
CA LEU A 27 9.92 -5.36 -0.52
C LEU A 27 8.57 -5.95 -0.10
N ALA A 28 7.46 -5.30 -0.44
CA ALA A 28 6.13 -5.74 -0.03
C ALA A 28 5.77 -7.15 -0.55
N PHE A 29 6.33 -7.54 -1.70
CA PHE A 29 6.13 -8.87 -2.29
C PHE A 29 7.32 -9.81 -2.11
N GLY A 30 8.30 -9.43 -1.28
CA GLY A 30 9.53 -10.18 -1.10
C GLY A 30 10.53 -9.94 -2.23
N ILE A 31 11.57 -10.76 -2.26
CA ILE A 31 12.65 -10.62 -3.22
C ILE A 31 13.26 -12.00 -3.54
N GLY A 32 13.87 -12.11 -4.72
CA GLY A 32 14.59 -13.31 -5.15
C GLY A 32 13.67 -14.49 -5.41
N ARG A 33 14.11 -15.68 -5.02
CA ARG A 33 13.38 -16.94 -5.29
C ARG A 33 12.04 -17.03 -4.57
N HIS A 34 11.87 -16.28 -3.50
CA HIS A 34 10.65 -16.27 -2.68
C HIS A 34 9.74 -15.09 -2.97
N THR A 35 9.96 -14.37 -4.06
CA THR A 35 9.05 -13.31 -4.50
C THR A 35 7.62 -13.87 -4.63
N CYS A 36 6.64 -13.11 -4.16
CA CYS A 36 5.24 -13.52 -4.17
C CYS A 36 4.79 -13.95 -5.56
N LEU A 37 4.33 -15.18 -5.69
CA LEU A 37 3.84 -15.73 -6.96
C LEU A 37 2.59 -15.00 -7.44
N GLY A 38 1.78 -14.50 -6.52
CA GLY A 38 0.55 -13.76 -6.82
C GLY A 38 0.75 -12.28 -7.13
N LYS A 39 1.99 -11.77 -7.15
CA LYS A 39 2.27 -10.36 -7.40
C LYS A 39 1.60 -9.80 -8.67
N PRO A 40 1.68 -10.45 -9.84
CA PRO A 40 1.04 -9.91 -11.05
C PRO A 40 -0.49 -9.81 -10.90
N VAL A 41 -1.11 -10.79 -10.28
CA VAL A 41 -2.56 -10.78 -10.02
C VAL A 41 -2.93 -9.69 -9.03
N ALA A 42 -2.17 -9.56 -7.95
CA ALA A 42 -2.40 -8.52 -6.95
C ALA A 42 -2.31 -7.12 -7.55
N LEU A 43 -1.29 -6.86 -8.37
CA LEU A 43 -1.12 -5.56 -9.03
C LEU A 43 -2.26 -5.28 -10.01
N MET A 44 -2.72 -6.29 -10.74
CA MET A 44 -3.85 -6.14 -11.65
C MET A 44 -5.13 -5.81 -10.89
N GLN A 45 -5.40 -6.50 -9.80
CA GLN A 45 -6.56 -6.23 -8.95
C GLN A 45 -6.52 -4.83 -8.34
N LEU A 46 -5.36 -4.40 -7.85
CA LEU A 46 -5.20 -3.07 -7.27
C LEU A 46 -5.42 -1.97 -8.32
N ARG A 47 -4.85 -2.13 -9.51
CA ARG A 47 -5.03 -1.16 -10.59
C ARG A 47 -6.50 -1.04 -10.97
N GLU A 48 -7.18 -2.16 -11.15
CA GLU A 48 -8.60 -2.16 -11.51
C GLU A 48 -9.46 -1.57 -10.40
N PHE A 49 -9.20 -1.96 -9.16
CA PHE A 49 -9.93 -1.42 -8.01
C PHE A 49 -9.78 0.10 -7.92
N PHE A 50 -8.54 0.60 -7.92
CA PHE A 50 -8.31 2.03 -7.76
C PHE A 50 -8.78 2.84 -8.97
N SER A 51 -8.68 2.29 -10.17
CA SER A 51 -9.21 2.94 -11.37
C SER A 51 -10.71 3.20 -11.24
N GLN A 52 -11.47 2.19 -10.85
CA GLN A 52 -12.91 2.32 -10.67
C GLN A 52 -13.27 3.14 -9.42
N PHE A 53 -12.59 2.90 -8.32
CA PHE A 53 -12.86 3.59 -7.06
C PHE A 53 -12.63 5.10 -7.17
N LEU A 54 -11.48 5.52 -7.67
CA LEU A 54 -11.14 6.94 -7.81
C LEU A 54 -11.98 7.63 -8.87
N SER A 55 -12.43 6.91 -9.89
CA SER A 55 -13.34 7.44 -10.89
C SER A 55 -14.72 7.78 -10.28
N ARG A 56 -15.18 6.98 -9.32
CA ARG A 56 -16.49 7.16 -8.68
C ARG A 56 -16.43 8.05 -7.44
N PHE A 57 -15.33 7.98 -6.68
CA PHE A 57 -15.18 8.64 -5.39
C PHE A 57 -13.85 9.37 -5.29
N PRO A 58 -13.60 10.39 -6.14
CA PRO A 58 -12.31 11.09 -6.14
C PRO A 58 -12.03 11.86 -4.86
N ASP A 59 -13.07 12.22 -4.11
CA ASP A 59 -12.97 13.07 -2.91
C ASP A 59 -13.23 12.27 -1.61
N TYR A 60 -12.92 10.97 -1.61
CA TYR A 60 -13.04 10.18 -0.40
C TYR A 60 -12.11 10.73 0.71
N GLN A 61 -12.52 10.54 1.97
CA GLN A 61 -11.76 11.01 3.13
C GLN A 61 -11.59 9.90 4.16
N LEU A 62 -10.44 9.87 4.81
CA LEU A 62 -10.24 9.04 5.99
C LEU A 62 -11.02 9.66 7.16
N THR A 63 -11.79 8.85 7.88
CA THR A 63 -12.62 9.32 9.01
C THR A 63 -12.07 8.91 10.37
N GLY A 64 -10.97 8.15 10.39
CA GLY A 64 -10.30 7.72 11.60
C GLY A 64 -8.99 7.03 11.29
N ASP A 65 -8.33 6.55 12.33
CA ASP A 65 -7.10 5.82 12.16
C ASP A 65 -7.34 4.41 11.64
N TRP A 66 -6.44 3.93 10.79
CA TRP A 66 -6.49 2.54 10.37
C TRP A 66 -6.06 1.62 11.52
N LYS A 67 -6.56 0.40 11.50
CA LYS A 67 -6.23 -0.63 12.49
C LYS A 67 -5.38 -1.70 11.85
N VAL A 68 -4.32 -2.08 12.56
CA VAL A 68 -3.42 -3.16 12.14
C VAL A 68 -3.75 -4.41 12.95
N ALA A 69 -3.83 -5.55 12.29
CA ALA A 69 -4.06 -6.82 12.97
C ALA A 69 -2.86 -7.16 13.87
N PRO A 70 -3.10 -7.59 15.13
CA PRO A 70 -2.02 -7.96 16.04
C PRO A 70 -1.40 -9.29 15.61
N ASN A 71 -0.34 -9.22 14.80
CA ASN A 71 0.31 -10.40 14.25
C ASN A 71 1.78 -10.08 13.99
N ASN A 72 2.68 -10.97 14.44
CA ASN A 72 4.12 -10.83 14.28
C ASN A 72 4.64 -11.47 12.98
N PHE A 73 3.80 -12.22 12.27
CA PHE A 73 4.17 -12.89 11.03
C PHE A 73 3.79 -12.07 9.80
N VAL A 74 2.58 -11.50 9.78
CA VAL A 74 2.09 -10.70 8.66
C VAL A 74 1.65 -9.32 9.18
N HIS A 75 2.23 -8.26 8.60
CA HIS A 75 1.76 -6.89 8.85
C HIS A 75 0.55 -6.63 7.95
N ALA A 76 -0.64 -6.73 8.51
CA ALA A 76 -1.88 -6.58 7.76
C ALA A 76 -2.74 -5.46 8.34
N ILE A 77 -3.29 -4.64 7.47
CA ILE A 77 -4.27 -3.63 7.85
C ILE A 77 -5.63 -4.32 7.98
N GLN A 78 -6.24 -4.18 9.15
CA GLN A 78 -7.52 -4.80 9.47
C GLN A 78 -8.71 -3.93 9.05
N GLU A 79 -8.56 -2.61 9.22
CA GLU A 79 -9.66 -1.67 8.99
C GLU A 79 -9.12 -0.30 8.61
N ILE A 80 -9.74 0.30 7.59
CA ILE A 80 -9.48 1.69 7.19
C ILE A 80 -10.84 2.38 7.05
N PRO A 81 -11.23 3.23 8.04
CA PRO A 81 -12.51 3.94 7.94
C PRO A 81 -12.44 5.08 6.92
N ILE A 82 -13.38 5.10 5.98
CA ILE A 82 -13.43 6.14 4.96
C ILE A 82 -14.86 6.67 4.80
N ARG A 83 -14.96 7.91 4.34
CA ARG A 83 -16.22 8.51 3.90
C ARG A 83 -16.18 8.71 2.40
N LEU A 84 -17.21 8.23 1.74
CA LEU A 84 -17.35 8.37 0.29
C LEU A 84 -18.17 9.63 -0.03
N LYS A 85 -17.70 10.37 -1.03
CA LYS A 85 -18.41 11.50 -1.61
C LYS A 85 -18.61 11.24 -3.09
N LYS A 86 -19.85 11.41 -3.54
CA LYS A 86 -20.14 11.35 -4.98
C LYS A 86 -19.93 12.70 -5.63
#